data_bb5383e061f0cf0112db72cc8263bcff
#
_entry.id   bb5383e061f0cf0112db72cc8263bcff
#
_cell.length_a   1.000
_cell.length_b   1.000
_cell.length_c   1.000
_cell.angle_alpha   90.00
_cell.angle_beta   90.00
_cell.angle_gamma   90.00
#
_symmetry.space_group_name_H-M   'P 1'
#
loop_
_entity.id
_entity.type
_entity.pdbx_description
1 polymer ?
#
loop_
_entity_poly.entity_id
_entity_poly.type
_entity_poly.pdbx_seq_one_letter_code
_entity_poly.pdbx_strand_id
1 'polypeptide(L)'
;MSQSVQIKNALISVYYKDNLEPIIHELNRLGVNIYSTGGTETFIRDLGVNVIPVEDLTSYPSILGGRVKTLHPKVFGGILTRRDHDGDKQQIAQYEIPEIDLVIVDLYPFEETVASGASAEDIIEKIDIGGISLIRAAAKNFKDVVIVASKDDYAGLENILKTQDGVTTIDQRRSFAQKAFNISSNYDTHIFNYFNEAEPLPVFKQSIQTSQVLRYGENPHQKGTFYGNLDAMFNKLNGKELSYNNLVDVDAAVAIIDEFTEPTIAILKHTNACGVATRSTIKHAWIDALACDPVSAFGGVIIANAEIDAETATEIDKLFYEVLIAPAFTDEAVKILSGKKNRILLVRQPVELPVKHFKTLLNGVIEQDKDAVIEGPAQMTTVTEKAPTEAELKDLFFANKIVKHTKSNTIVFAKNNQLMASGVGQTSRVDALRQAVIKAQSFGFDLNGAVMASDAFFPFPDCAELAAEAGITAILQPGGSINDKLSVAMCNEKGLAMVTTGVRHFKH
;
A
#
# COMPACT_ATOMS: atom_id res chain seq x y z
N MET A 1 -25.89 23.46 25.48
CA MET A 1 -27.05 23.56 24.58
C MET A 1 -26.58 23.23 23.20
N SER A 2 -27.15 22.25 22.52
CA SER A 2 -26.79 21.95 21.11
C SER A 2 -27.34 23.11 20.27
N GLN A 3 -26.43 23.92 19.71
CA GLN A 3 -26.79 25.00 18.83
C GLN A 3 -27.23 24.37 17.48
N SER A 4 -28.54 24.27 17.26
CA SER A 4 -29.11 23.86 15.98
C SER A 4 -29.07 25.03 14.98
N VAL A 5 -28.80 24.75 13.71
CA VAL A 5 -28.81 25.74 12.61
C VAL A 5 -29.73 25.21 11.53
N GLN A 6 -30.66 26.05 11.10
CA GLN A 6 -31.54 25.82 9.95
C GLN A 6 -30.84 26.26 8.68
N ILE A 7 -30.78 25.40 7.69
CA ILE A 7 -30.28 25.75 6.36
C ILE A 7 -31.33 26.61 5.64
N LYS A 8 -30.96 27.86 5.31
CA LYS A 8 -31.78 28.81 4.56
C LYS A 8 -31.13 29.25 3.26
N ASN A 9 -29.81 29.29 3.23
CA ASN A 9 -29.00 29.68 2.08
C ASN A 9 -27.91 28.67 1.82
N ALA A 10 -27.81 28.17 0.59
CA ALA A 10 -26.83 27.20 0.16
C ALA A 10 -25.99 27.75 -0.98
N LEU A 11 -24.67 27.62 -0.91
CA LEU A 11 -23.76 27.85 -2.01
C LEU A 11 -23.33 26.49 -2.60
N ILE A 12 -23.56 26.26 -3.88
CA ILE A 12 -23.27 24.99 -4.54
C ILE A 12 -22.40 25.24 -5.77
N SER A 13 -21.20 24.66 -5.78
CA SER A 13 -20.26 24.75 -6.91
C SER A 13 -19.45 23.45 -6.98
N VAL A 14 -19.83 22.53 -7.84
CA VAL A 14 -19.23 21.21 -7.95
C VAL A 14 -18.77 20.89 -9.36
N TYR A 15 -17.70 20.11 -9.46
CA TYR A 15 -17.23 19.54 -10.72
C TYR A 15 -18.10 18.35 -11.16
N TYR A 16 -18.33 17.39 -10.24
CA TYR A 16 -19.19 16.22 -10.46
C TYR A 16 -20.63 16.51 -10.08
N LYS A 17 -21.59 16.08 -10.93
CA LYS A 17 -23.04 16.26 -10.69
C LYS A 17 -23.75 14.98 -10.28
N ASP A 18 -22.98 13.87 -10.18
CA ASP A 18 -23.53 12.57 -9.80
C ASP A 18 -24.20 12.65 -8.43
N ASN A 19 -25.44 12.18 -8.33
CA ASN A 19 -26.24 12.15 -7.10
C ASN A 19 -26.53 13.54 -6.47
N LEU A 20 -26.31 14.65 -7.17
CA LEU A 20 -26.63 15.99 -6.67
C LEU A 20 -28.12 16.32 -6.77
N GLU A 21 -28.83 15.84 -7.81
CA GLU A 21 -30.23 16.13 -8.11
C GLU A 21 -31.18 15.94 -6.90
N PRO A 22 -31.16 14.81 -6.13
CA PRO A 22 -32.03 14.64 -4.97
C PRO A 22 -31.83 15.72 -3.91
N ILE A 23 -30.59 16.18 -3.70
CA ILE A 23 -30.27 17.26 -2.76
C ILE A 23 -30.87 18.58 -3.21
N ILE A 24 -30.76 18.90 -4.52
CA ILE A 24 -31.32 20.14 -5.11
C ILE A 24 -32.83 20.17 -4.91
N HIS A 25 -33.55 19.08 -5.19
CA HIS A 25 -34.97 18.98 -4.96
C HIS A 25 -35.39 19.13 -3.50
N GLU A 26 -34.64 18.55 -2.56
CA GLU A 26 -34.92 18.71 -1.14
C GLU A 26 -34.65 20.14 -0.65
N LEU A 27 -33.57 20.78 -1.10
CA LEU A 27 -33.32 22.19 -0.80
C LEU A 27 -34.44 23.09 -1.34
N ASN A 28 -34.92 22.84 -2.57
CA ASN A 28 -36.05 23.56 -3.15
C ASN A 28 -37.36 23.30 -2.37
N ARG A 29 -37.65 22.06 -1.98
CA ARG A 29 -38.81 21.71 -1.13
C ARG A 29 -38.81 22.50 0.18
N LEU A 30 -37.62 22.68 0.78
CA LEU A 30 -37.44 23.42 2.03
C LEU A 30 -37.41 24.94 1.85
N GLY A 31 -37.50 25.45 0.64
CA GLY A 31 -37.47 26.90 0.35
C GLY A 31 -36.09 27.54 0.56
N VAL A 32 -35.01 26.75 0.44
CA VAL A 32 -33.63 27.22 0.60
C VAL A 32 -33.23 28.06 -0.64
N ASN A 33 -32.66 29.24 -0.44
CA ASN A 33 -32.05 30.01 -1.49
C ASN A 33 -30.76 29.35 -1.96
N ILE A 34 -30.67 29.03 -3.27
CA ILE A 34 -29.50 28.34 -3.83
C ILE A 34 -28.69 29.35 -4.62
N TYR A 35 -27.44 29.56 -4.21
CA TYR A 35 -26.43 30.33 -4.97
C TYR A 35 -25.53 29.37 -5.71
N SER A 36 -25.23 29.65 -6.98
CA SER A 36 -24.39 28.82 -7.80
C SER A 36 -23.68 29.57 -8.90
N THR A 37 -22.78 28.95 -9.62
CA THR A 37 -22.04 29.54 -10.72
C THR A 37 -21.71 28.50 -11.80
N GLY A 38 -21.57 28.94 -13.04
CA GLY A 38 -21.10 28.16 -14.17
C GLY A 38 -21.92 26.90 -14.45
N GLY A 39 -21.24 25.76 -14.70
CA GLY A 39 -21.93 24.52 -15.08
C GLY A 39 -22.83 23.92 -13.98
N THR A 40 -22.61 24.24 -12.70
CA THR A 40 -23.49 23.81 -11.62
C THR A 40 -24.78 24.63 -11.62
N GLU A 41 -24.70 25.93 -11.88
CA GLU A 41 -25.87 26.80 -12.05
C GLU A 41 -26.75 26.31 -13.21
N THR A 42 -26.15 26.03 -14.35
CA THR A 42 -26.88 25.50 -15.53
C THR A 42 -27.59 24.19 -15.17
N PHE A 43 -26.89 23.25 -14.50
CA PHE A 43 -27.47 22.00 -14.06
C PHE A 43 -28.69 22.20 -13.15
N ILE A 44 -28.63 23.11 -12.19
CA ILE A 44 -29.75 23.39 -11.27
C ILE A 44 -30.94 24.00 -12.00
N ARG A 45 -30.69 24.90 -12.96
CA ARG A 45 -31.76 25.49 -13.84
C ARG A 45 -32.43 24.43 -14.67
N ASP A 46 -31.67 23.51 -15.24
CA ASP A 46 -32.22 22.45 -16.10
C ASP A 46 -33.14 21.50 -15.31
N LEU A 47 -32.95 21.37 -13.97
CA LEU A 47 -33.86 20.68 -13.07
C LEU A 47 -35.14 21.47 -12.76
N GLY A 48 -35.32 22.67 -13.30
CA GLY A 48 -36.46 23.54 -13.06
C GLY A 48 -36.47 24.22 -11.68
N VAL A 49 -35.33 24.23 -10.98
CA VAL A 49 -35.16 24.82 -9.65
C VAL A 49 -34.58 26.23 -9.77
N ASN A 50 -35.14 27.18 -9.00
CA ASN A 50 -34.65 28.55 -8.98
C ASN A 50 -33.23 28.60 -8.35
N VAL A 51 -32.33 29.29 -9.04
CA VAL A 51 -30.92 29.44 -8.60
C VAL A 51 -30.48 30.89 -8.81
N ILE A 52 -29.77 31.44 -7.83
CA ILE A 52 -29.22 32.80 -7.87
C ILE A 52 -27.77 32.70 -8.32
N PRO A 53 -27.40 33.31 -9.47
CA PRO A 53 -26.02 33.39 -9.91
C PRO A 53 -25.15 34.09 -8.86
N VAL A 54 -23.94 33.55 -8.61
CA VAL A 54 -22.97 34.20 -7.69
C VAL A 54 -22.60 35.60 -8.22
N GLU A 55 -22.61 35.79 -9.52
CA GLU A 55 -22.37 37.06 -10.18
C GLU A 55 -23.42 38.12 -9.77
N ASP A 56 -24.66 37.75 -9.54
CA ASP A 56 -25.73 38.64 -9.05
C ASP A 56 -25.49 39.02 -7.58
N LEU A 57 -25.05 38.06 -6.76
CA LEU A 57 -24.70 38.31 -5.37
C LEU A 57 -23.50 39.25 -5.23
N THR A 58 -22.48 39.03 -6.04
CA THR A 58 -21.21 39.78 -5.97
C THR A 58 -21.27 41.09 -6.73
N SER A 59 -22.20 41.26 -7.66
CA SER A 59 -22.23 42.32 -8.63
C SER A 59 -20.94 42.42 -9.47
N TYR A 60 -20.27 41.27 -9.66
CA TYR A 60 -18.98 41.18 -10.35
C TYR A 60 -18.99 40.00 -11.33
N PRO A 61 -18.59 40.20 -12.60
CA PRO A 61 -18.59 39.14 -13.58
C PRO A 61 -17.55 38.06 -13.29
N SER A 62 -17.76 36.83 -13.78
CA SER A 62 -16.73 35.82 -13.85
C SER A 62 -15.63 36.26 -14.82
N ILE A 63 -14.39 36.33 -14.36
CA ILE A 63 -13.23 36.81 -15.15
C ILE A 63 -12.12 35.75 -15.23
N LEU A 64 -11.11 36.01 -16.06
CA LEU A 64 -9.94 35.15 -16.28
C LEU A 64 -10.34 33.71 -16.64
N GLY A 65 -11.29 33.55 -17.57
CA GLY A 65 -11.76 32.22 -17.98
C GLY A 65 -12.49 31.45 -16.87
N GLY A 66 -12.98 32.15 -15.82
CA GLY A 66 -13.69 31.53 -14.71
C GLY A 66 -12.83 31.17 -13.53
N ARG A 67 -11.54 31.49 -13.54
CA ARG A 67 -10.65 31.28 -12.40
C ARG A 67 -10.98 32.14 -11.18
N VAL A 68 -11.68 33.29 -11.40
CA VAL A 68 -12.15 34.17 -10.33
C VAL A 68 -13.66 34.35 -10.45
N LYS A 69 -14.42 33.72 -9.60
CA LYS A 69 -15.88 33.75 -9.54
C LYS A 69 -16.35 33.94 -8.08
N THR A 70 -15.95 33.02 -7.21
CA THR A 70 -16.39 32.92 -5.81
C THR A 70 -15.43 33.59 -4.83
N LEU A 71 -14.22 33.98 -5.26
CA LEU A 71 -13.23 34.67 -4.42
C LEU A 71 -13.61 36.13 -4.22
N HIS A 72 -14.69 36.37 -3.49
CA HIS A 72 -15.25 37.69 -3.28
C HIS A 72 -15.66 37.91 -1.81
N PRO A 73 -15.49 39.13 -1.24
CA PRO A 73 -15.85 39.42 0.14
C PRO A 73 -17.30 39.09 0.51
N LYS A 74 -18.28 39.26 -0.39
CA LYS A 74 -19.67 38.90 -0.13
C LYS A 74 -19.86 37.40 0.06
N VAL A 75 -19.16 36.57 -0.72
CA VAL A 75 -19.24 35.10 -0.59
C VAL A 75 -18.57 34.66 0.71
N PHE A 76 -17.31 35.06 0.93
CA PHE A 76 -16.56 34.66 2.12
C PHE A 76 -17.10 35.30 3.39
N GLY A 77 -17.62 36.50 3.33
CA GLY A 77 -18.31 37.15 4.45
C GLY A 77 -19.56 36.37 4.87
N GLY A 78 -20.38 35.91 3.92
CA GLY A 78 -21.54 35.08 4.22
C GLY A 78 -21.19 33.73 4.89
N ILE A 79 -20.06 33.13 4.49
CA ILE A 79 -19.58 31.86 5.08
C ILE A 79 -18.91 32.09 6.44
N LEU A 80 -18.09 33.12 6.60
CA LEU A 80 -17.24 33.32 7.79
C LEU A 80 -17.88 34.14 8.91
N THR A 81 -19.08 34.72 8.70
CA THR A 81 -19.82 35.47 9.70
C THR A 81 -20.02 34.68 10.97
N ARG A 82 -19.64 35.26 12.10
CA ARG A 82 -19.97 34.77 13.44
C ARG A 82 -21.38 35.26 13.81
N ARG A 83 -22.34 34.35 13.82
CA ARG A 83 -23.77 34.68 13.97
C ARG A 83 -24.17 35.15 15.36
N ASP A 84 -23.28 34.96 16.35
CA ASP A 84 -23.44 35.47 17.71
C ASP A 84 -22.67 36.75 18.01
N HIS A 85 -21.96 37.33 16.97
CA HIS A 85 -21.15 38.52 17.12
C HIS A 85 -21.82 39.76 16.50
N ASP A 86 -22.19 40.75 17.34
CA ASP A 86 -22.98 41.90 16.86
C ASP A 86 -22.26 42.78 15.85
N GLY A 87 -20.94 42.91 15.93
CA GLY A 87 -20.14 43.63 14.92
C GLY A 87 -20.17 42.97 13.56
N ASP A 88 -20.16 41.63 13.49
CA ASP A 88 -20.28 40.90 12.22
C ASP A 88 -21.68 41.09 11.63
N LYS A 89 -22.73 41.00 12.46
CA LYS A 89 -24.13 41.25 12.03
C LYS A 89 -24.32 42.63 11.44
N GLN A 90 -23.73 43.67 12.05
CA GLN A 90 -23.79 45.03 11.53
C GLN A 90 -23.11 45.14 10.16
N GLN A 91 -21.95 44.50 9.99
CA GLN A 91 -21.21 44.53 8.72
C GLN A 91 -21.94 43.79 7.60
N ILE A 92 -22.46 42.57 7.85
CA ILE A 92 -23.19 41.86 6.81
C ILE A 92 -24.47 42.59 6.41
N ALA A 93 -25.14 43.25 7.35
CA ALA A 93 -26.28 44.09 7.04
C ALA A 93 -25.88 45.33 6.21
N GLN A 94 -24.79 46.00 6.60
CA GLN A 94 -24.26 47.17 5.89
C GLN A 94 -23.87 46.88 4.44
N TYR A 95 -23.28 45.72 4.20
CA TYR A 95 -22.75 45.34 2.90
C TYR A 95 -23.69 44.40 2.11
N GLU A 96 -24.90 44.14 2.64
CA GLU A 96 -25.91 43.28 2.02
C GLU A 96 -25.37 41.86 1.72
N ILE A 97 -24.75 41.25 2.73
CA ILE A 97 -24.16 39.93 2.62
C ILE A 97 -25.15 38.90 3.20
N PRO A 98 -25.61 37.90 2.43
CA PRO A 98 -26.44 36.83 2.99
C PRO A 98 -25.60 35.88 3.83
N GLU A 99 -26.17 35.41 4.95
CA GLU A 99 -25.57 34.30 5.71
C GLU A 99 -25.66 33.02 4.91
N ILE A 100 -24.56 32.35 4.63
CA ILE A 100 -24.52 31.04 3.97
C ILE A 100 -24.49 29.94 5.01
N ASP A 101 -25.48 29.04 4.98
CA ASP A 101 -25.65 27.97 5.96
C ASP A 101 -25.10 26.64 5.50
N LEU A 102 -25.06 26.44 4.18
CA LEU A 102 -24.59 25.22 3.52
C LEU A 102 -23.64 25.56 2.38
N VAL A 103 -22.53 24.89 2.33
CA VAL A 103 -21.61 24.93 1.19
C VAL A 103 -21.43 23.52 0.65
N ILE A 104 -21.73 23.30 -0.64
CA ILE A 104 -21.45 22.05 -1.35
C ILE A 104 -20.44 22.34 -2.43
N VAL A 105 -19.23 21.83 -2.27
CA VAL A 105 -18.11 22.10 -3.17
C VAL A 105 -17.23 20.86 -3.23
N ASP A 106 -16.93 20.38 -4.43
CA ASP A 106 -15.88 19.41 -4.67
C ASP A 106 -14.66 20.08 -5.34
N LEU A 107 -13.57 19.33 -5.45
CA LEU A 107 -12.32 19.79 -6.05
C LEU A 107 -12.16 19.20 -7.46
N TYR A 108 -11.37 19.86 -8.29
CA TYR A 108 -10.97 19.31 -9.60
C TYR A 108 -10.17 18.02 -9.42
N PRO A 109 -10.26 17.06 -10.39
CA PRO A 109 -9.66 15.74 -10.31
C PRO A 109 -8.14 15.78 -10.55
N PHE A 110 -7.37 16.40 -9.65
CA PHE A 110 -5.92 16.56 -9.79
C PHE A 110 -5.19 15.20 -9.84
N GLU A 111 -5.49 14.32 -8.89
CA GLU A 111 -4.87 12.98 -8.78
C GLU A 111 -5.14 12.13 -10.02
N GLU A 112 -6.39 12.11 -10.49
CA GLU A 112 -6.81 11.38 -11.70
C GLU A 112 -6.11 11.92 -12.94
N THR A 113 -5.94 13.26 -13.01
CA THR A 113 -5.27 13.92 -14.15
C THR A 113 -3.77 13.58 -14.17
N VAL A 114 -3.09 13.56 -13.01
CA VAL A 114 -1.71 13.11 -12.90
C VAL A 114 -1.59 11.65 -13.31
N ALA A 115 -2.45 10.78 -12.78
CA ALA A 115 -2.43 9.34 -13.07
C ALA A 115 -2.71 9.02 -14.55
N SER A 116 -3.42 9.88 -15.26
CA SER A 116 -3.69 9.71 -16.70
C SER A 116 -2.48 10.01 -17.60
N GLY A 117 -1.39 10.55 -17.05
CA GLY A 117 -0.23 10.99 -17.83
C GLY A 117 -0.48 12.23 -18.68
N ALA A 118 -1.41 13.10 -18.26
CA ALA A 118 -1.74 14.36 -18.94
C ALA A 118 -0.52 15.30 -19.01
N SER A 119 -0.60 16.34 -19.85
CA SER A 119 0.45 17.36 -19.96
C SER A 119 0.63 18.11 -18.63
N ALA A 120 1.82 18.62 -18.36
CA ALA A 120 2.08 19.43 -17.17
C ALA A 120 1.16 20.67 -17.11
N GLU A 121 0.81 21.26 -18.25
CA GLU A 121 -0.12 22.39 -18.34
C GLU A 121 -1.53 21.96 -17.90
N ASP A 122 -2.04 20.84 -18.40
CA ASP A 122 -3.35 20.31 -18.01
C ASP A 122 -3.43 19.94 -16.53
N ILE A 123 -2.35 19.36 -15.98
CA ILE A 123 -2.25 19.03 -14.56
C ILE A 123 -2.31 20.30 -13.69
N ILE A 124 -1.55 21.34 -14.05
CA ILE A 124 -1.54 22.62 -13.31
C ILE A 124 -2.92 23.30 -13.36
N GLU A 125 -3.64 23.21 -14.47
CA GLU A 125 -5.00 23.75 -14.58
C GLU A 125 -6.02 23.03 -13.64
N LYS A 126 -5.68 21.85 -13.13
CA LYS A 126 -6.51 21.15 -12.14
C LYS A 126 -6.18 21.50 -10.69
N ILE A 127 -5.29 22.45 -10.45
CA ILE A 127 -5.07 22.97 -9.10
C ILE A 127 -6.21 23.93 -8.76
N ASP A 128 -7.13 23.48 -7.91
CA ASP A 128 -8.30 24.26 -7.51
C ASP A 128 -7.92 25.35 -6.49
N ILE A 129 -8.25 26.59 -6.80
CA ILE A 129 -8.04 27.75 -5.92
C ILE A 129 -9.34 28.15 -5.21
N GLY A 130 -10.44 28.21 -5.96
CA GLY A 130 -11.74 28.69 -5.46
C GLY A 130 -12.41 27.69 -4.54
N GLY A 131 -12.51 26.43 -4.98
CA GLY A 131 -13.15 25.34 -4.23
C GLY A 131 -12.45 25.04 -2.93
N ILE A 132 -11.11 24.88 -2.96
CA ILE A 132 -10.33 24.63 -1.74
C ILE A 132 -10.50 25.76 -0.72
N SER A 133 -10.57 27.02 -1.16
CA SER A 133 -10.76 28.17 -0.30
C SER A 133 -12.15 28.17 0.37
N LEU A 134 -13.20 27.82 -0.38
CA LEU A 134 -14.57 27.68 0.14
C LEU A 134 -14.67 26.55 1.15
N ILE A 135 -14.08 25.39 0.84
CA ILE A 135 -14.04 24.23 1.74
C ILE A 135 -13.44 24.63 3.08
N ARG A 136 -12.27 25.27 3.08
CA ARG A 136 -11.57 25.67 4.28
C ARG A 136 -12.31 26.76 5.07
N ALA A 137 -12.92 27.72 4.39
CA ALA A 137 -13.71 28.78 5.03
C ALA A 137 -14.92 28.20 5.76
N ALA A 138 -15.72 27.37 5.09
CA ALA A 138 -16.91 26.76 5.66
C ALA A 138 -16.57 25.78 6.79
N ALA A 139 -15.53 24.93 6.61
CA ALA A 139 -15.05 24.02 7.65
C ALA A 139 -14.56 24.77 8.91
N LYS A 140 -13.88 25.92 8.74
CA LYS A 140 -13.46 26.78 9.85
C LYS A 140 -14.67 27.29 10.65
N ASN A 141 -15.76 27.65 9.97
CA ASN A 141 -16.98 28.18 10.58
C ASN A 141 -18.04 27.08 10.82
N PHE A 142 -17.65 25.84 11.09
CA PHE A 142 -18.56 24.73 11.34
C PHE A 142 -19.56 24.98 12.48
N LYS A 143 -19.33 25.95 13.33
CA LYS A 143 -20.29 26.37 14.36
C LYS A 143 -21.61 26.81 13.71
N ASP A 144 -21.56 27.44 12.56
CA ASP A 144 -22.69 28.06 11.89
C ASP A 144 -22.98 27.51 10.49
N VAL A 145 -22.01 26.81 9.85
CA VAL A 145 -22.07 26.38 8.44
C VAL A 145 -21.86 24.88 8.30
N VAL A 146 -22.65 24.25 7.45
CA VAL A 146 -22.41 22.88 6.95
C VAL A 146 -21.52 22.94 5.71
N ILE A 147 -20.50 22.11 5.66
CA ILE A 147 -19.66 21.91 4.45
C ILE A 147 -19.76 20.48 3.97
N VAL A 148 -20.10 20.28 2.71
CA VAL A 148 -20.07 18.98 2.03
C VAL A 148 -19.04 19.08 0.90
N ALA A 149 -17.89 18.42 1.08
CA ALA A 149 -16.74 18.55 0.21
C ALA A 149 -16.52 17.32 -0.72
N SER A 150 -17.39 16.32 -0.63
CA SER A 150 -17.38 15.13 -1.48
C SER A 150 -18.79 14.63 -1.74
N LYS A 151 -19.01 14.07 -2.93
CA LYS A 151 -20.24 13.34 -3.29
C LYS A 151 -20.51 12.13 -2.38
N ASP A 152 -19.49 11.57 -1.74
CA ASP A 152 -19.64 10.45 -0.81
C ASP A 152 -20.42 10.83 0.45
N ASP A 153 -20.52 12.13 0.74
CA ASP A 153 -21.26 12.67 1.88
C ASP A 153 -22.71 13.10 1.53
N TYR A 154 -23.11 13.01 0.26
CA TYR A 154 -24.43 13.44 -0.19
C TYR A 154 -25.55 12.67 0.49
N ALA A 155 -25.42 11.35 0.66
CA ALA A 155 -26.43 10.55 1.35
C ALA A 155 -26.65 11.01 2.81
N GLY A 156 -25.58 11.41 3.50
CA GLY A 156 -25.65 11.97 4.85
C GLY A 156 -26.37 13.31 4.91
N LEU A 157 -26.07 14.21 3.96
CA LEU A 157 -26.77 15.50 3.83
C LEU A 157 -28.24 15.29 3.46
N GLU A 158 -28.53 14.46 2.46
CA GLU A 158 -29.89 14.15 2.02
C GLU A 158 -30.76 13.62 3.16
N ASN A 159 -30.23 12.73 3.98
CA ASN A 159 -30.92 12.23 5.17
C ASN A 159 -31.27 13.36 6.15
N ILE A 160 -30.38 14.31 6.40
CA ILE A 160 -30.62 15.47 7.26
C ILE A 160 -31.73 16.36 6.65
N LEU A 161 -31.67 16.63 5.34
CA LEU A 161 -32.67 17.44 4.66
C LEU A 161 -34.07 16.81 4.75
N LYS A 162 -34.20 15.48 4.58
CA LYS A 162 -35.46 14.74 4.60
C LYS A 162 -36.02 14.51 6.01
N THR A 163 -35.18 14.20 6.99
CA THR A 163 -35.63 13.74 8.30
C THR A 163 -35.62 14.82 9.38
N GLN A 164 -34.88 15.91 9.15
CA GLN A 164 -34.70 17.02 10.09
C GLN A 164 -35.08 18.37 9.46
N ASP A 165 -35.73 18.36 8.29
CA ASP A 165 -36.11 19.56 7.52
C ASP A 165 -34.96 20.58 7.38
N GLY A 166 -33.73 20.08 7.22
CA GLY A 166 -32.55 20.92 7.06
C GLY A 166 -32.01 21.56 8.36
N VAL A 167 -32.49 21.14 9.52
CA VAL A 167 -31.92 21.54 10.81
C VAL A 167 -30.72 20.66 11.16
N THR A 168 -29.58 21.28 11.42
CA THR A 168 -28.32 20.55 11.72
C THR A 168 -27.86 20.78 13.14
N THR A 169 -27.28 19.74 13.75
CA THR A 169 -26.62 19.84 15.06
C THR A 169 -25.16 20.24 14.93
N ILE A 170 -24.55 20.75 16.00
CA ILE A 170 -23.14 21.10 16.04
C ILE A 170 -22.23 19.87 15.75
N ASP A 171 -22.62 18.69 16.21
CA ASP A 171 -21.84 17.46 16.01
C ASP A 171 -21.87 17.00 14.56
N GLN A 172 -23.03 17.13 13.88
CA GLN A 172 -23.13 16.88 12.45
C GLN A 172 -22.22 17.82 11.66
N ARG A 173 -22.29 19.13 11.92
CA ARG A 173 -21.44 20.13 11.25
C ARG A 173 -19.95 19.91 11.52
N ARG A 174 -19.58 19.52 12.74
CA ARG A 174 -18.20 19.17 13.10
C ARG A 174 -17.73 17.93 12.32
N SER A 175 -18.57 16.92 12.17
CA SER A 175 -18.26 15.73 11.37
C SER A 175 -17.99 16.08 9.89
N PHE A 176 -18.84 16.90 9.28
CA PHE A 176 -18.61 17.38 7.91
C PHE A 176 -17.33 18.22 7.78
N ALA A 177 -17.06 19.08 8.77
CA ALA A 177 -15.83 19.88 8.77
C ALA A 177 -14.55 19.02 8.91
N GLN A 178 -14.59 17.95 9.69
CA GLN A 178 -13.52 16.97 9.80
C GLN A 178 -13.23 16.33 8.43
N LYS A 179 -14.28 15.89 7.73
CA LYS A 179 -14.17 15.30 6.38
C LYS A 179 -13.65 16.31 5.37
N ALA A 180 -14.12 17.56 5.43
CA ALA A 180 -13.67 18.63 4.57
C ALA A 180 -12.16 18.94 4.73
N PHE A 181 -11.65 18.96 5.97
CA PHE A 181 -10.21 19.11 6.21
C PHE A 181 -9.41 17.89 5.78
N ASN A 182 -9.96 16.68 5.89
CA ASN A 182 -9.33 15.49 5.34
C ASN A 182 -9.17 15.62 3.82
N ILE A 183 -10.21 16.03 3.09
CA ILE A 183 -10.17 16.22 1.64
C ILE A 183 -9.14 17.29 1.26
N SER A 184 -9.17 18.46 1.90
CA SER A 184 -8.25 19.54 1.56
C SER A 184 -6.79 19.18 1.84
N SER A 185 -6.50 18.46 2.93
CA SER A 185 -5.14 18.04 3.26
C SER A 185 -4.62 16.94 2.32
N ASN A 186 -5.50 16.01 1.91
CA ASN A 186 -5.17 15.02 0.89
C ASN A 186 -4.82 15.68 -0.44
N TYR A 187 -5.66 16.60 -0.87
CA TYR A 187 -5.47 17.34 -2.12
C TYR A 187 -4.14 18.09 -2.16
N ASP A 188 -3.84 18.87 -1.10
CA ASP A 188 -2.58 19.58 -0.99
C ASP A 188 -1.37 18.64 -0.90
N THR A 189 -1.54 17.45 -0.30
CA THR A 189 -0.47 16.44 -0.22
C THR A 189 -0.14 15.90 -1.62
N HIS A 190 -1.14 15.63 -2.46
CA HIS A 190 -0.92 15.14 -3.83
C HIS A 190 -0.29 16.22 -4.71
N ILE A 191 -0.73 17.47 -4.58
CA ILE A 191 -0.11 18.61 -5.29
C ILE A 191 1.36 18.76 -4.85
N PHE A 192 1.62 18.73 -3.53
CA PHE A 192 2.98 18.80 -3.00
C PHE A 192 3.85 17.67 -3.55
N ASN A 193 3.37 16.42 -3.55
CA ASN A 193 4.13 15.28 -4.03
C ASN A 193 4.48 15.41 -5.51
N TYR A 194 3.52 15.87 -6.35
CA TYR A 194 3.78 16.12 -7.77
C TYR A 194 4.93 17.12 -8.00
N PHE A 195 4.94 18.24 -7.28
CA PHE A 195 6.03 19.23 -7.39
C PHE A 195 7.33 18.72 -6.75
N ASN A 196 7.24 17.85 -5.74
CA ASN A 196 8.40 17.37 -4.99
C ASN A 196 9.21 16.29 -5.73
N GLU A 197 8.71 15.77 -6.85
CA GLU A 197 9.44 14.76 -7.65
C GLU A 197 10.69 15.33 -8.31
N ALA A 198 10.64 16.58 -8.83
CA ALA A 198 11.73 17.18 -9.58
C ALA A 198 12.92 17.62 -8.70
N GLU A 199 12.63 18.24 -7.56
CA GLU A 199 13.63 18.70 -6.57
C GLU A 199 13.13 18.38 -5.16
N PRO A 200 13.41 17.17 -4.63
CA PRO A 200 12.82 16.70 -3.38
C PRO A 200 13.23 17.56 -2.17
N LEU A 201 12.24 18.12 -1.49
CA LEU A 201 12.40 18.65 -0.16
C LEU A 201 12.48 17.50 0.86
N PRO A 202 13.29 17.60 1.92
CA PRO A 202 13.42 16.55 2.94
C PRO A 202 12.22 16.56 3.90
N VAL A 203 11.04 16.32 3.37
CA VAL A 203 9.75 16.30 4.11
C VAL A 203 9.00 15.02 3.77
N PHE A 204 8.61 14.28 4.80
CA PHE A 204 7.77 13.09 4.64
C PHE A 204 6.28 13.49 4.70
N LYS A 205 5.55 13.21 3.62
CA LYS A 205 4.09 13.38 3.53
C LYS A 205 3.48 12.19 2.83
N GLN A 206 2.48 11.59 3.49
CA GLN A 206 1.68 10.49 2.95
C GLN A 206 0.21 10.71 3.29
N SER A 207 -0.68 10.50 2.34
CA SER A 207 -2.12 10.53 2.54
C SER A 207 -2.74 9.31 1.88
N ILE A 208 -3.41 8.46 2.67
CA ILE A 208 -4.08 7.24 2.20
C ILE A 208 -5.52 7.31 2.71
N GLN A 209 -6.49 7.37 1.80
CA GLN A 209 -7.88 7.63 2.13
C GLN A 209 -8.69 6.37 2.44
N THR A 210 -8.26 5.22 1.93
CA THR A 210 -8.90 3.92 2.18
C THR A 210 -8.25 3.23 3.37
N SER A 211 -9.06 2.59 4.19
CA SER A 211 -8.56 1.82 5.33
C SER A 211 -9.48 0.64 5.66
N GLN A 212 -8.89 -0.39 6.24
CA GLN A 212 -9.60 -1.55 6.78
C GLN A 212 -9.19 -1.78 8.23
N VAL A 213 -10.15 -1.81 9.15
CA VAL A 213 -9.90 -2.17 10.54
C VAL A 213 -9.63 -3.67 10.60
N LEU A 214 -8.50 -4.04 11.18
CA LEU A 214 -8.10 -5.42 11.37
C LEU A 214 -8.66 -5.95 12.70
N ARG A 215 -8.75 -7.26 12.84
CA ARG A 215 -9.26 -7.89 14.05
C ARG A 215 -8.45 -7.49 15.30
N TYR A 216 -7.13 -7.36 15.17
CA TYR A 216 -6.18 -6.83 16.16
C TYR A 216 -4.83 -6.55 15.45
N GLY A 217 -3.86 -5.95 16.14
CA GLY A 217 -2.48 -5.75 15.66
C GLY A 217 -1.66 -7.05 15.70
N GLU A 218 -0.37 -6.98 16.00
CA GLU A 218 0.46 -8.19 16.15
C GLU A 218 -0.08 -9.09 17.28
N ASN A 219 -0.59 -8.49 18.35
CA ASN A 219 -1.11 -9.20 19.50
C ASN A 219 -2.57 -8.80 19.78
N PRO A 220 -3.38 -9.70 20.40
CA PRO A 220 -4.82 -9.47 20.59
C PRO A 220 -5.20 -8.22 21.37
N HIS A 221 -4.33 -7.68 22.20
CA HIS A 221 -4.57 -6.46 22.97
C HIS A 221 -4.25 -5.17 22.18
N GLN A 222 -3.66 -5.28 20.99
CA GLN A 222 -3.30 -4.16 20.14
C GLN A 222 -4.36 -3.93 19.07
N LYS A 223 -4.74 -2.67 18.84
CA LYS A 223 -5.60 -2.31 17.70
C LYS A 223 -4.74 -2.28 16.42
N GLY A 224 -5.27 -2.80 15.33
CA GLY A 224 -4.65 -2.78 14.02
C GLY A 224 -5.58 -2.17 12.98
N THR A 225 -5.00 -1.40 12.06
CA THR A 225 -5.69 -0.88 10.87
C THR A 225 -4.71 -0.95 9.71
N PHE A 226 -5.18 -1.44 8.59
CA PHE A 226 -4.46 -1.35 7.33
C PHE A 226 -4.95 -0.12 6.57
N TYR A 227 -4.05 0.72 6.12
CA TYR A 227 -4.34 1.84 5.24
C TYR A 227 -3.89 1.48 3.84
N GLY A 228 -4.82 1.39 2.90
CA GLY A 228 -4.63 0.95 1.54
C GLY A 228 -5.86 0.20 1.01
N ASN A 229 -5.81 -0.22 -0.26
CA ASN A 229 -6.89 -0.94 -0.94
C ASN A 229 -6.47 -2.41 -1.18
N LEU A 230 -6.84 -3.31 -0.27
CA LEU A 230 -6.55 -4.75 -0.40
C LEU A 230 -7.38 -5.39 -1.52
N ASP A 231 -8.60 -4.90 -1.79
CA ASP A 231 -9.47 -5.46 -2.82
C ASP A 231 -8.95 -5.17 -4.24
N ALA A 232 -8.14 -4.12 -4.41
CA ALA A 232 -7.42 -3.90 -5.67
C ALA A 232 -6.28 -4.91 -5.87
N MET A 233 -5.67 -5.39 -4.79
CA MET A 233 -4.54 -6.33 -4.83
C MET A 233 -4.98 -7.79 -4.89
N PHE A 234 -6.09 -8.13 -4.23
CA PHE A 234 -6.51 -9.52 -4.06
C PHE A 234 -8.02 -9.68 -4.22
N ASN A 235 -8.42 -10.65 -5.04
CA ASN A 235 -9.78 -11.16 -5.01
C ASN A 235 -9.83 -12.34 -4.01
N LYS A 236 -10.54 -12.16 -2.89
CA LYS A 236 -10.70 -13.19 -1.86
C LYS A 236 -11.80 -14.17 -2.23
N LEU A 237 -11.42 -15.42 -2.47
CA LEU A 237 -12.35 -16.51 -2.84
C LEU A 237 -12.95 -17.21 -1.61
N ASN A 238 -12.21 -17.27 -0.49
CA ASN A 238 -12.62 -17.98 0.72
C ASN A 238 -11.90 -17.43 1.95
N GLY A 239 -12.46 -17.68 3.14
CA GLY A 239 -11.78 -17.54 4.40
C GLY A 239 -12.17 -16.34 5.24
N LYS A 240 -11.56 -16.28 6.43
CA LYS A 240 -11.68 -15.15 7.37
C LYS A 240 -10.99 -13.90 6.84
N GLU A 241 -11.20 -12.75 7.50
CA GLU A 241 -10.46 -11.52 7.21
C GLU A 241 -8.97 -11.67 7.57
N LEU A 242 -8.11 -11.00 6.78
CA LEU A 242 -6.68 -10.97 7.02
C LEU A 242 -6.39 -10.29 8.37
N SER A 243 -5.49 -10.87 9.14
CA SER A 243 -4.96 -10.26 10.36
C SER A 243 -3.73 -9.41 10.04
N TYR A 244 -3.29 -8.59 11.00
CA TYR A 244 -2.04 -7.86 10.91
C TYR A 244 -0.87 -8.79 10.54
N ASN A 245 -0.71 -9.90 11.26
CA ASN A 245 0.37 -10.86 11.00
C ASN A 245 0.24 -11.51 9.61
N ASN A 246 -0.99 -11.83 9.16
CA ASN A 246 -1.17 -12.33 7.80
C ASN A 246 -0.70 -11.31 6.76
N LEU A 247 -1.02 -10.01 6.93
CA LEU A 247 -0.61 -8.97 5.97
C LEU A 247 0.91 -8.82 5.90
N VAL A 248 1.61 -8.88 7.04
CA VAL A 248 3.07 -8.81 7.09
C VAL A 248 3.71 -10.00 6.39
N ASP A 249 3.16 -11.22 6.60
CA ASP A 249 3.63 -12.43 5.92
C ASP A 249 3.27 -12.43 4.43
N VAL A 250 2.08 -11.91 4.04
CA VAL A 250 1.65 -11.74 2.64
C VAL A 250 2.56 -10.79 1.88
N ASP A 251 2.93 -9.65 2.48
CA ASP A 251 3.88 -8.70 1.87
C ASP A 251 5.22 -9.37 1.58
N ALA A 252 5.76 -10.12 2.54
CA ALA A 252 6.99 -10.88 2.34
C ALA A 252 6.85 -11.99 1.28
N ALA A 253 5.68 -12.66 1.21
CA ALA A 253 5.40 -13.69 0.24
C ALA A 253 5.32 -13.12 -1.19
N VAL A 254 4.64 -11.99 -1.36
CA VAL A 254 4.56 -11.27 -2.64
C VAL A 254 5.96 -10.83 -3.09
N ALA A 255 6.75 -10.26 -2.18
CA ALA A 255 8.09 -9.79 -2.51
C ALA A 255 9.03 -10.91 -2.99
N ILE A 256 9.01 -12.08 -2.35
CA ILE A 256 9.89 -13.18 -2.75
C ILE A 256 9.43 -13.86 -4.05
N ILE A 257 8.11 -14.05 -4.25
CA ILE A 257 7.63 -14.77 -5.43
C ILE A 257 7.86 -13.99 -6.73
N ASP A 258 7.91 -12.65 -6.66
CA ASP A 258 8.16 -11.78 -7.80
C ASP A 258 9.59 -11.91 -8.38
N GLU A 259 10.50 -12.53 -7.65
CA GLU A 259 11.84 -12.85 -8.15
C GLU A 259 11.87 -14.03 -9.14
N PHE A 260 10.78 -14.81 -9.25
CA PHE A 260 10.75 -16.04 -10.00
C PHE A 260 9.81 -15.96 -11.20
N THR A 261 10.31 -16.37 -12.37
CA THR A 261 9.54 -16.44 -13.62
C THR A 261 9.09 -17.85 -13.97
N GLU A 262 9.82 -18.87 -13.52
CA GLU A 262 9.47 -20.29 -13.70
C GLU A 262 8.49 -20.74 -12.61
N PRO A 263 7.67 -21.80 -12.81
CA PRO A 263 6.70 -22.23 -11.82
C PRO A 263 7.34 -22.49 -10.45
N THR A 264 6.99 -21.65 -9.48
CA THR A 264 7.61 -21.62 -8.15
C THR A 264 6.54 -21.55 -7.07
N ILE A 265 6.77 -22.25 -5.97
CA ILE A 265 6.05 -22.09 -4.71
C ILE A 265 7.02 -21.62 -3.63
N ALA A 266 6.58 -20.64 -2.84
CA ALA A 266 7.21 -20.25 -1.61
C ALA A 266 6.25 -20.44 -0.43
N ILE A 267 6.76 -20.95 0.68
CA ILE A 267 6.06 -21.13 1.95
C ILE A 267 6.77 -20.27 2.99
N LEU A 268 6.04 -19.33 3.58
CA LEU A 268 6.59 -18.38 4.53
C LEU A 268 6.00 -18.57 5.93
N LYS A 269 6.84 -18.32 6.92
CA LYS A 269 6.47 -18.25 8.33
C LYS A 269 7.23 -17.09 8.97
N HIS A 270 6.49 -16.15 9.59
CA HIS A 270 7.08 -14.97 10.24
C HIS A 270 8.04 -14.21 9.29
N THR A 271 7.54 -13.88 8.09
CA THR A 271 8.24 -13.15 7.02
C THR A 271 9.43 -13.86 6.36
N ASN A 272 9.77 -15.07 6.77
CA ASN A 272 10.90 -15.80 6.21
C ASN A 272 10.44 -17.08 5.51
N ALA A 273 11.10 -17.41 4.41
CA ALA A 273 10.80 -18.63 3.68
C ALA A 273 11.29 -19.86 4.45
N CYS A 274 10.37 -20.78 4.74
CA CYS A 274 10.67 -22.10 5.26
C CYS A 274 10.67 -23.16 4.15
N GLY A 275 10.14 -22.85 2.96
CA GLY A 275 10.20 -23.70 1.79
C GLY A 275 10.11 -22.87 0.51
N VAL A 276 10.99 -23.15 -0.46
CA VAL A 276 10.93 -22.58 -1.82
C VAL A 276 11.42 -23.65 -2.80
N ALA A 277 10.68 -23.85 -3.86
CA ALA A 277 11.15 -24.70 -4.95
C ALA A 277 10.58 -24.24 -6.30
N THR A 278 11.42 -24.34 -7.34
CA THR A 278 11.08 -24.10 -8.73
C THR A 278 11.11 -25.42 -9.48
N ARG A 279 10.02 -25.80 -10.18
CA ARG A 279 9.90 -27.06 -10.94
C ARG A 279 9.16 -26.81 -12.26
N SER A 280 9.12 -27.82 -13.09
CA SER A 280 8.36 -27.78 -14.35
C SER A 280 6.84 -27.73 -14.13
N THR A 281 6.34 -28.18 -12.97
CA THR A 281 4.94 -28.10 -12.58
C THR A 281 4.79 -27.56 -11.18
N ILE A 282 3.69 -26.86 -10.92
CA ILE A 282 3.42 -26.27 -9.61
C ILE A 282 3.20 -27.32 -8.52
N LYS A 283 2.67 -28.49 -8.86
CA LYS A 283 2.53 -29.64 -7.95
C LYS A 283 3.89 -30.13 -7.44
N HIS A 284 4.87 -30.32 -8.34
CA HIS A 284 6.21 -30.74 -7.93
C HIS A 284 6.92 -29.64 -7.14
N ALA A 285 6.71 -28.34 -7.51
CA ALA A 285 7.22 -27.23 -6.73
C ALA A 285 6.65 -27.24 -5.30
N TRP A 286 5.37 -27.54 -5.12
CA TRP A 286 4.75 -27.67 -3.80
C TRP A 286 5.38 -28.79 -2.96
N ILE A 287 5.52 -29.99 -3.54
CA ILE A 287 6.06 -31.16 -2.82
C ILE A 287 7.47 -30.85 -2.31
N ASP A 288 8.31 -30.30 -3.17
CA ASP A 288 9.69 -30.02 -2.84
C ASP A 288 9.85 -28.80 -1.93
N ALA A 289 9.01 -27.77 -2.08
CA ALA A 289 8.99 -26.63 -1.16
C ALA A 289 8.57 -27.07 0.25
N LEU A 290 7.54 -27.93 0.37
CA LEU A 290 7.11 -28.46 1.67
C LEU A 290 8.18 -29.33 2.34
N ALA A 291 8.93 -30.09 1.56
CA ALA A 291 9.99 -30.95 2.09
C ALA A 291 11.12 -30.18 2.81
N CYS A 292 11.31 -28.89 2.51
CA CYS A 292 12.36 -28.08 3.13
C CYS A 292 12.20 -27.96 4.64
N ASP A 293 10.96 -27.67 5.10
CA ASP A 293 10.64 -27.58 6.53
C ASP A 293 9.12 -27.78 6.72
N PRO A 294 8.66 -29.01 6.72
CA PRO A 294 7.23 -29.32 6.87
C PRO A 294 6.67 -28.93 8.25
N VAL A 295 7.54 -28.77 9.25
CA VAL A 295 7.14 -28.38 10.61
C VAL A 295 6.79 -26.90 10.66
N SER A 296 7.67 -26.05 10.14
CA SER A 296 7.43 -24.58 10.10
C SER A 296 6.33 -24.20 9.10
N ALA A 297 6.14 -24.97 8.05
CA ALA A 297 5.09 -24.75 7.05
C ALA A 297 3.66 -24.76 7.64
N PHE A 298 3.46 -25.48 8.76
CA PHE A 298 2.17 -25.52 9.44
C PHE A 298 1.70 -24.13 9.89
N GLY A 299 0.53 -23.71 9.42
CA GLY A 299 -0.04 -22.39 9.69
C GLY A 299 0.72 -21.25 9.02
N GLY A 300 1.47 -21.50 7.96
CA GLY A 300 2.18 -20.50 7.17
C GLY A 300 1.33 -19.84 6.10
N VAL A 301 1.98 -18.97 5.33
CA VAL A 301 1.48 -18.36 4.09
C VAL A 301 2.15 -19.04 2.91
N ILE A 302 1.34 -19.49 1.96
CA ILE A 302 1.79 -20.15 0.73
C ILE A 302 1.52 -19.21 -0.42
N ILE A 303 2.49 -19.08 -1.32
CA ILE A 303 2.33 -18.31 -2.56
C ILE A 303 2.89 -19.09 -3.76
N ALA A 304 2.15 -19.02 -4.86
CA ALA A 304 2.56 -19.55 -6.16
C ALA A 304 2.55 -18.44 -7.20
N ASN A 305 3.44 -18.51 -8.19
CA ASN A 305 3.41 -17.64 -9.37
C ASN A 305 2.71 -18.25 -10.59
N ALA A 306 2.06 -19.41 -10.43
CA ALA A 306 1.29 -20.07 -11.47
C ALA A 306 -0.06 -20.55 -10.91
N GLU A 307 -0.99 -20.91 -11.81
CA GLU A 307 -2.32 -21.40 -11.45
C GLU A 307 -2.25 -22.66 -10.59
N ILE A 308 -3.10 -22.72 -9.56
CA ILE A 308 -3.28 -23.92 -8.72
C ILE A 308 -4.39 -24.79 -9.33
N ASP A 309 -4.02 -25.98 -9.79
CA ASP A 309 -4.92 -26.99 -10.29
C ASP A 309 -5.45 -27.94 -9.20
N ALA A 310 -6.36 -28.82 -9.56
CA ALA A 310 -6.99 -29.78 -8.63
C ALA A 310 -5.98 -30.76 -7.99
N GLU A 311 -4.96 -31.18 -8.74
CA GLU A 311 -3.94 -32.09 -8.22
C GLU A 311 -3.06 -31.42 -7.17
N THR A 312 -2.62 -30.20 -7.47
CA THR A 312 -1.85 -29.38 -6.53
C THR A 312 -2.67 -29.02 -5.29
N ALA A 313 -3.94 -28.64 -5.50
CA ALA A 313 -4.87 -28.32 -4.42
C ALA A 313 -5.07 -29.51 -3.46
N THR A 314 -5.17 -30.73 -4.00
CA THR A 314 -5.30 -31.96 -3.20
C THR A 314 -4.08 -32.20 -2.30
N GLU A 315 -2.89 -31.91 -2.80
CA GLU A 315 -1.66 -32.01 -1.98
C GLU A 315 -1.56 -30.89 -0.93
N ILE A 316 -1.88 -29.65 -1.30
CA ILE A 316 -1.88 -28.50 -0.38
C ILE A 316 -2.92 -28.67 0.74
N ASP A 317 -4.10 -29.26 0.44
CA ASP A 317 -5.17 -29.46 1.44
C ASP A 317 -4.77 -30.34 2.62
N LYS A 318 -3.75 -31.18 2.46
CA LYS A 318 -3.21 -32.03 3.53
C LYS A 318 -2.54 -31.25 4.65
N LEU A 319 -2.04 -30.03 4.35
CA LEU A 319 -1.40 -29.16 5.33
C LEU A 319 -2.40 -28.12 5.86
N PHE A 320 -2.32 -27.80 7.15
CA PHE A 320 -2.96 -26.58 7.66
C PHE A 320 -2.11 -25.36 7.31
N TYR A 321 -2.71 -24.37 6.64
CA TYR A 321 -2.12 -23.08 6.32
C TYR A 321 -3.13 -21.96 6.62
N GLU A 322 -2.64 -20.73 6.81
CA GLU A 322 -3.48 -19.54 7.04
C GLU A 322 -3.93 -18.91 5.72
N VAL A 323 -3.01 -18.70 4.78
CA VAL A 323 -3.25 -18.01 3.51
C VAL A 323 -2.61 -18.78 2.36
N LEU A 324 -3.33 -18.91 1.25
CA LEU A 324 -2.80 -19.39 -0.02
C LEU A 324 -3.07 -18.32 -1.10
N ILE A 325 -2.02 -17.94 -1.82
CA ILE A 325 -2.02 -16.89 -2.84
C ILE A 325 -1.59 -17.47 -4.17
N ALA A 326 -2.33 -17.21 -5.23
CA ALA A 326 -1.94 -17.56 -6.59
C ALA A 326 -2.53 -16.58 -7.61
N PRO A 327 -2.01 -16.50 -8.85
CA PRO A 327 -2.60 -15.68 -9.90
C PRO A 327 -3.97 -16.23 -10.37
N ALA A 328 -4.20 -17.55 -10.24
CA ALA A 328 -5.45 -18.19 -10.57
C ALA A 328 -5.61 -19.53 -9.82
N PHE A 329 -6.84 -20.03 -9.76
CA PHE A 329 -7.22 -21.35 -9.26
C PHE A 329 -8.23 -21.94 -10.22
N THR A 330 -8.14 -23.23 -10.52
CA THR A 330 -9.22 -23.92 -11.25
C THR A 330 -10.46 -24.06 -10.35
N ASP A 331 -11.65 -24.19 -10.94
CA ASP A 331 -12.90 -24.35 -10.18
C ASP A 331 -12.86 -25.57 -9.23
N GLU A 332 -12.22 -26.66 -9.68
CA GLU A 332 -12.01 -27.85 -8.88
C GLU A 332 -11.07 -27.60 -7.69
N ALA A 333 -10.00 -26.83 -7.91
CA ALA A 333 -9.08 -26.44 -6.84
C ALA A 333 -9.79 -25.60 -5.77
N VAL A 334 -10.62 -24.63 -6.20
CA VAL A 334 -11.43 -23.82 -5.28
C VAL A 334 -12.36 -24.69 -4.45
N LYS A 335 -13.04 -25.66 -5.06
CA LYS A 335 -13.94 -26.59 -4.34
C LYS A 335 -13.22 -27.39 -3.27
N ILE A 336 -12.01 -27.91 -3.58
CA ILE A 336 -11.19 -28.67 -2.63
C ILE A 336 -10.77 -27.79 -1.46
N LEU A 337 -10.17 -26.63 -1.75
CA LEU A 337 -9.54 -25.77 -0.76
C LEU A 337 -10.55 -25.00 0.11
N SER A 338 -11.74 -24.69 -0.42
CA SER A 338 -12.83 -24.01 0.32
C SER A 338 -13.55 -24.91 1.33
N GLY A 339 -13.25 -26.20 1.35
CA GLY A 339 -13.80 -27.13 2.34
C GLY A 339 -13.49 -26.74 3.79
N LYS A 340 -12.53 -25.84 4.03
CA LYS A 340 -12.13 -25.34 5.35
C LYS A 340 -12.37 -23.84 5.43
N LYS A 341 -13.47 -23.44 6.09
CA LYS A 341 -13.99 -22.06 6.16
C LYS A 341 -13.00 -20.99 6.60
N ASN A 342 -12.00 -21.32 7.39
CA ASN A 342 -11.06 -20.34 7.95
C ASN A 342 -9.80 -20.12 7.10
N ARG A 343 -9.54 -20.97 6.11
CA ARG A 343 -8.41 -20.82 5.20
C ARG A 343 -8.67 -19.69 4.22
N ILE A 344 -7.71 -18.81 4.07
CA ILE A 344 -7.83 -17.64 3.21
C ILE A 344 -7.25 -17.99 1.84
N LEU A 345 -8.07 -17.85 0.80
CA LEU A 345 -7.68 -18.05 -0.60
C LEU A 345 -7.72 -16.69 -1.31
N LEU A 346 -6.59 -16.28 -1.87
CA LEU A 346 -6.44 -14.99 -2.54
C LEU A 346 -5.98 -15.18 -3.98
N VAL A 347 -6.75 -14.63 -4.92
CA VAL A 347 -6.29 -14.44 -6.31
C VAL A 347 -5.57 -13.10 -6.36
N ARG A 348 -4.27 -13.13 -6.67
CA ARG A 348 -3.46 -11.93 -6.82
C ARG A 348 -3.80 -11.19 -8.10
N GLN A 349 -4.02 -9.89 -8.00
CA GLN A 349 -4.24 -9.00 -9.13
C GLN A 349 -2.91 -8.33 -9.55
N PRO A 350 -2.74 -7.98 -10.84
CA PRO A 350 -1.56 -7.28 -11.34
C PRO A 350 -1.64 -5.79 -10.94
N VAL A 351 -1.12 -5.45 -9.77
CA VAL A 351 -1.04 -4.07 -9.26
C VAL A 351 0.41 -3.70 -9.04
N GLU A 352 0.80 -2.53 -9.50
CA GLU A 352 2.12 -1.97 -9.21
C GLU A 352 2.24 -1.61 -7.73
N LEU A 353 3.30 -2.09 -7.10
CA LEU A 353 3.61 -1.79 -5.71
C LEU A 353 4.50 -0.55 -5.61
N PRO A 354 4.39 0.24 -4.53
CA PRO A 354 5.27 1.37 -4.30
C PRO A 354 6.75 0.96 -4.36
N VAL A 355 7.57 1.78 -5.01
CA VAL A 355 9.02 1.56 -5.13
C VAL A 355 9.79 1.87 -3.85
N LYS A 356 9.17 2.61 -2.95
CA LYS A 356 9.71 2.96 -1.63
C LYS A 356 8.93 2.30 -0.52
N HIS A 357 9.61 2.06 0.59
CA HIS A 357 8.96 1.71 1.84
C HIS A 357 9.47 2.58 3.00
N PHE A 358 8.64 2.75 4.01
CA PHE A 358 8.99 3.50 5.20
C PHE A 358 8.61 2.74 6.47
N LYS A 359 9.31 3.04 7.54
CA LYS A 359 9.09 2.44 8.86
C LYS A 359 9.15 3.51 9.93
N THR A 360 8.16 3.49 10.83
CA THR A 360 8.18 4.33 12.02
C THR A 360 9.21 3.80 13.02
N LEU A 361 10.06 4.67 13.55
CA LEU A 361 10.94 4.35 14.66
C LEU A 361 11.27 5.61 15.47
N LEU A 362 11.53 5.43 16.76
CA LEU A 362 11.75 6.53 17.68
C LEU A 362 10.61 7.57 17.57
N ASN A 363 10.93 8.82 17.29
CA ASN A 363 9.97 9.91 17.10
C ASN A 363 9.83 10.34 15.63
N GLY A 364 10.19 9.47 14.67
CA GLY A 364 10.22 9.80 13.25
C GLY A 364 9.89 8.62 12.34
N VAL A 365 10.24 8.79 11.10
CA VAL A 365 10.09 7.83 10.01
C VAL A 365 11.41 7.71 9.27
N ILE A 366 11.80 6.49 8.92
CA ILE A 366 12.83 6.24 7.91
C ILE A 366 12.15 5.77 6.63
N GLU A 367 12.65 6.25 5.51
CA GLU A 367 12.23 5.87 4.16
C GLU A 367 13.44 5.38 3.38
N GLN A 368 13.27 4.38 2.54
CA GLN A 368 14.27 3.91 1.59
C GLN A 368 13.61 3.34 0.34
N ASP A 369 14.38 3.22 -0.73
CA ASP A 369 13.97 2.46 -1.89
C ASP A 369 13.88 0.97 -1.54
N LYS A 370 12.94 0.24 -2.17
CA LYS A 370 12.93 -1.22 -2.08
C LYS A 370 14.17 -1.77 -2.75
N ASP A 371 14.72 -2.83 -2.19
CA ASP A 371 15.81 -3.58 -2.82
C ASP A 371 15.28 -4.31 -4.07
N ALA A 372 15.37 -3.64 -5.22
CA ALA A 372 14.91 -4.14 -6.52
C ALA A 372 16.03 -4.80 -7.32
N VAL A 373 17.28 -4.77 -6.83
CA VAL A 373 18.43 -5.36 -7.54
C VAL A 373 18.51 -6.84 -7.23
N ILE A 374 18.77 -7.66 -8.25
CA ILE A 374 19.15 -9.07 -8.13
C ILE A 374 20.21 -9.41 -9.19
N GLU A 375 21.34 -9.90 -8.75
CA GLU A 375 22.45 -10.23 -9.61
C GLU A 375 22.27 -11.63 -10.20
N GLY A 376 22.09 -11.68 -11.51
CA GLY A 376 22.09 -12.92 -12.27
C GLY A 376 23.50 -13.49 -12.47
N PRO A 377 23.60 -14.69 -13.06
CA PRO A 377 24.88 -15.35 -13.31
C PRO A 377 25.92 -14.49 -14.05
N ALA A 378 25.48 -13.56 -14.91
CA ALA A 378 26.38 -12.67 -15.67
C ALA A 378 27.08 -11.60 -14.81
N GLN A 379 26.51 -11.25 -13.64
CA GLN A 379 27.10 -10.30 -12.68
C GLN A 379 27.92 -11.01 -11.58
N MET A 380 27.92 -12.34 -11.55
CA MET A 380 28.69 -13.14 -10.59
C MET A 380 30.15 -13.28 -11.06
N THR A 381 31.08 -12.81 -10.25
CA THR A 381 32.52 -12.90 -10.53
C THR A 381 33.14 -14.06 -9.78
N THR A 382 33.72 -15.03 -10.48
CA THR A 382 34.49 -16.12 -9.83
C THR A 382 35.79 -15.55 -9.26
N VAL A 383 36.04 -15.81 -7.98
CA VAL A 383 37.21 -15.31 -7.23
C VAL A 383 38.15 -16.44 -6.79
N THR A 384 37.79 -17.69 -7.00
CA THR A 384 38.58 -18.90 -6.69
C THR A 384 39.16 -19.54 -7.92
N GLU A 385 40.16 -20.42 -7.73
CA GLU A 385 40.78 -21.22 -8.81
C GLU A 385 39.79 -22.15 -9.51
N LYS A 386 38.89 -22.76 -8.71
CA LYS A 386 37.77 -23.57 -9.21
C LYS A 386 36.59 -22.64 -9.54
N ALA A 387 36.10 -22.71 -10.76
CA ALA A 387 34.87 -22.05 -11.16
C ALA A 387 33.67 -22.93 -10.84
N PRO A 388 32.50 -22.35 -10.48
CA PRO A 388 31.28 -23.11 -10.35
C PRO A 388 30.80 -23.66 -11.69
N THR A 389 30.16 -24.82 -11.69
CA THR A 389 29.48 -25.38 -12.85
C THR A 389 28.22 -24.57 -13.20
N GLU A 390 27.65 -24.76 -14.40
CA GLU A 390 26.37 -24.13 -14.79
C GLU A 390 25.21 -24.48 -13.82
N ALA A 391 25.17 -25.71 -13.31
CA ALA A 391 24.17 -26.15 -12.34
C ALA A 391 24.36 -25.40 -11.02
N GLU A 392 25.59 -25.31 -10.52
CA GLU A 392 25.89 -24.55 -9.29
C GLU A 392 25.58 -23.06 -9.46
N LEU A 393 25.87 -22.44 -10.61
CA LEU A 393 25.52 -21.04 -10.88
C LEU A 393 24.00 -20.81 -10.85
N LYS A 394 23.22 -21.75 -11.36
CA LYS A 394 21.77 -21.72 -11.34
C LYS A 394 21.23 -21.80 -9.91
N ASP A 395 21.77 -22.70 -9.12
CA ASP A 395 21.43 -22.88 -7.71
C ASP A 395 21.88 -21.69 -6.85
N LEU A 396 23.06 -21.11 -7.14
CA LEU A 396 23.53 -19.88 -6.49
C LEU A 396 22.61 -18.70 -6.77
N PHE A 397 22.16 -18.55 -8.02
CA PHE A 397 21.19 -17.50 -8.40
C PHE A 397 19.85 -17.70 -7.70
N PHE A 398 19.36 -18.94 -7.64
CA PHE A 398 18.16 -19.28 -6.89
C PHE A 398 18.31 -18.97 -5.40
N ALA A 399 19.43 -19.37 -4.78
CA ALA A 399 19.72 -19.11 -3.37
C ALA A 399 19.86 -17.61 -3.07
N ASN A 400 20.44 -16.81 -3.98
CA ASN A 400 20.59 -15.36 -3.83
C ASN A 400 19.24 -14.64 -3.74
N LYS A 401 18.26 -15.05 -4.56
CA LYS A 401 16.88 -14.55 -4.47
C LYS A 401 16.27 -14.77 -3.09
N ILE A 402 16.51 -15.96 -2.50
CA ILE A 402 15.97 -16.28 -1.17
C ILE A 402 16.69 -15.50 -0.07
N VAL A 403 18.01 -15.37 -0.16
CA VAL A 403 18.84 -14.59 0.78
C VAL A 403 18.34 -13.16 0.89
N LYS A 404 18.11 -12.49 -0.24
CA LYS A 404 17.60 -11.12 -0.34
C LYS A 404 16.32 -10.91 0.48
N HIS A 405 15.45 -11.92 0.54
CA HIS A 405 14.16 -11.84 1.25
C HIS A 405 14.18 -12.43 2.66
N THR A 406 15.35 -12.89 3.15
CA THR A 406 15.50 -13.52 4.45
C THR A 406 16.14 -12.57 5.47
N LYS A 407 15.67 -12.60 6.71
CA LYS A 407 16.15 -11.71 7.80
C LYS A 407 17.62 -11.95 8.13
N SER A 408 18.40 -10.87 8.16
CA SER A 408 19.85 -10.87 8.44
C SER A 408 20.19 -11.20 9.89
N ASN A 409 21.37 -11.79 10.18
CA ASN A 409 22.28 -12.42 9.23
C ASN A 409 21.69 -13.75 8.77
N THR A 410 21.82 -14.03 7.48
CA THR A 410 21.28 -15.26 6.90
C THR A 410 22.27 -16.01 6.02
N ILE A 411 22.15 -17.35 6.06
CA ILE A 411 22.76 -18.30 5.15
C ILE A 411 21.64 -19.16 4.55
N VAL A 412 21.71 -19.39 3.26
CA VAL A 412 20.77 -20.22 2.50
C VAL A 412 21.53 -21.33 1.79
N PHE A 413 21.08 -22.57 1.94
CA PHE A 413 21.54 -23.73 1.16
C PHE A 413 20.51 -24.10 0.10
N ALA A 414 20.96 -24.32 -1.12
CA ALA A 414 20.12 -24.74 -2.23
C ALA A 414 20.77 -25.83 -3.07
N LYS A 415 19.93 -26.63 -3.71
CA LYS A 415 20.33 -27.63 -4.72
C LYS A 415 19.17 -27.90 -5.66
N ASN A 416 19.42 -27.96 -6.95
CA ASN A 416 18.41 -28.21 -7.98
C ASN A 416 17.21 -27.23 -7.89
N ASN A 417 17.45 -25.93 -7.70
CA ASN A 417 16.42 -24.91 -7.50
C ASN A 417 15.41 -25.25 -6.37
N GLN A 418 15.91 -25.81 -5.28
CA GLN A 418 15.15 -26.08 -4.07
C GLN A 418 15.93 -25.54 -2.87
N LEU A 419 15.25 -24.83 -1.99
CA LEU A 419 15.75 -24.50 -0.66
C LEU A 419 15.95 -25.78 0.13
N MET A 420 17.14 -26.02 0.66
CA MET A 420 17.41 -27.17 1.52
C MET A 420 17.33 -26.79 3.00
N ALA A 421 17.87 -25.63 3.35
CA ALA A 421 17.74 -25.05 4.67
C ALA A 421 18.19 -23.58 4.66
N SER A 422 17.78 -22.84 5.69
CA SER A 422 18.28 -21.49 5.97
C SER A 422 18.55 -21.31 7.45
N GLY A 423 19.61 -20.56 7.76
CA GLY A 423 19.84 -19.97 9.09
C GLY A 423 19.40 -18.51 9.02
N VAL A 424 18.51 -18.08 9.89
CA VAL A 424 17.76 -16.84 9.77
C VAL A 424 17.94 -15.96 11.00
N GLY A 425 18.21 -14.66 10.80
CA GLY A 425 18.16 -13.65 11.86
C GLY A 425 19.19 -13.84 12.96
N GLN A 426 20.35 -14.40 12.65
CA GLN A 426 21.37 -14.66 13.66
C GLN A 426 22.28 -13.45 13.89
N THR A 427 22.79 -13.30 15.11
CA THR A 427 23.71 -12.21 15.47
C THR A 427 25.11 -12.40 14.86
N SER A 428 25.49 -13.63 14.53
CA SER A 428 26.70 -13.94 13.78
C SER A 428 26.40 -14.77 12.52
N ARG A 429 27.22 -14.60 11.49
CA ARG A 429 27.07 -15.34 10.25
C ARG A 429 27.42 -16.82 10.40
N VAL A 430 28.42 -17.12 11.19
CA VAL A 430 28.80 -18.51 11.51
C VAL A 430 27.68 -19.26 12.25
N ASP A 431 26.91 -18.57 13.10
CA ASP A 431 25.77 -19.20 13.77
C ASP A 431 24.61 -19.42 12.81
N ALA A 432 24.39 -18.51 11.86
CA ALA A 432 23.42 -18.71 10.77
C ALA A 432 23.78 -19.95 9.94
N LEU A 433 25.07 -20.13 9.63
CA LEU A 433 25.54 -21.31 8.90
C LEU A 433 25.32 -22.59 9.71
N ARG A 434 25.74 -22.61 10.97
CA ARG A 434 25.55 -23.78 11.86
C ARG A 434 24.07 -24.16 12.00
N GLN A 435 23.21 -23.16 12.16
CA GLN A 435 21.76 -23.36 12.21
C GLN A 435 21.22 -24.00 10.92
N ALA A 436 21.67 -23.50 9.75
CA ALA A 436 21.26 -24.04 8.46
C ALA A 436 21.71 -25.51 8.30
N VAL A 437 22.95 -25.87 8.71
CA VAL A 437 23.45 -27.26 8.67
C VAL A 437 22.60 -28.17 9.53
N ILE A 438 22.37 -27.80 10.81
CA ILE A 438 21.54 -28.59 11.74
C ILE A 438 20.13 -28.76 11.16
N LYS A 439 19.56 -27.72 10.60
CA LYS A 439 18.22 -27.76 10.03
C LYS A 439 18.14 -28.68 8.80
N ALA A 440 19.09 -28.61 7.88
CA ALA A 440 19.17 -29.51 6.74
C ALA A 440 19.23 -30.98 7.18
N GLN A 441 20.11 -31.29 8.14
CA GLN A 441 20.24 -32.63 8.69
C GLN A 441 18.95 -33.12 9.35
N SER A 442 18.25 -32.27 10.08
CA SER A 442 17.00 -32.63 10.79
C SER A 442 15.87 -33.03 9.86
N PHE A 443 15.88 -32.54 8.61
CA PHE A 443 14.94 -32.91 7.58
C PHE A 443 15.48 -33.91 6.56
N GLY A 444 16.66 -34.50 6.84
CA GLY A 444 17.24 -35.58 6.05
C GLY A 444 17.89 -35.14 4.73
N PHE A 445 18.20 -33.86 4.59
CA PHE A 445 18.92 -33.37 3.39
C PHE A 445 20.40 -33.71 3.44
N ASP A 446 20.87 -34.29 2.34
CA ASP A 446 22.29 -34.43 2.05
C ASP A 446 22.82 -33.16 1.38
N LEU A 447 23.69 -32.41 2.08
CA LEU A 447 24.28 -31.19 1.57
C LEU A 447 25.46 -31.40 0.60
N ASN A 448 25.88 -32.66 0.35
CA ASN A 448 26.92 -32.94 -0.63
C ASN A 448 26.53 -32.43 -2.03
N GLY A 449 27.34 -31.54 -2.58
CA GLY A 449 27.06 -30.91 -3.89
C GLY A 449 25.99 -29.82 -3.86
N ALA A 450 25.57 -29.36 -2.67
CA ALA A 450 24.73 -28.18 -2.53
C ALA A 450 25.55 -26.89 -2.62
N VAL A 451 24.86 -25.76 -2.84
CA VAL A 451 25.45 -24.43 -2.83
C VAL A 451 25.03 -23.63 -1.63
N MET A 452 25.82 -22.61 -1.28
CA MET A 452 25.56 -21.68 -0.20
C MET A 452 25.52 -20.24 -0.68
N ALA A 453 24.50 -19.47 -0.28
CA ALA A 453 24.45 -18.02 -0.46
C ALA A 453 24.39 -17.31 0.89
N SER A 454 24.99 -16.11 0.95
CA SER A 454 25.06 -15.26 2.13
C SER A 454 24.63 -13.83 1.81
N ASP A 455 23.84 -13.21 2.69
CA ASP A 455 23.34 -11.83 2.55
C ASP A 455 24.43 -10.74 2.64
N ALA A 456 25.62 -11.08 3.18
CA ALA A 456 26.77 -10.19 3.28
C ALA A 456 28.09 -10.98 3.25
N PHE A 457 29.20 -10.25 3.24
CA PHE A 457 30.56 -10.82 3.18
C PHE A 457 30.93 -11.63 4.45
N PHE A 458 31.93 -12.50 4.30
CA PHE A 458 32.49 -13.24 5.42
C PHE A 458 33.57 -12.42 6.12
N PRO A 459 33.44 -12.12 7.42
CA PRO A 459 34.49 -11.42 8.15
C PRO A 459 35.73 -12.28 8.40
N PHE A 460 35.55 -13.62 8.41
CA PHE A 460 36.59 -14.63 8.66
C PHE A 460 36.41 -15.85 7.76
N PRO A 461 37.46 -16.69 7.56
CA PRO A 461 37.38 -17.87 6.69
C PRO A 461 36.56 -19.04 7.26
N ASP A 462 36.16 -18.99 8.53
CA ASP A 462 35.44 -20.04 9.26
C ASP A 462 34.14 -20.49 8.55
N CYS A 463 33.44 -19.57 7.92
CA CYS A 463 32.24 -19.92 7.14
C CYS A 463 32.57 -20.78 5.91
N ALA A 464 33.70 -20.53 5.23
CA ALA A 464 34.13 -21.33 4.09
C ALA A 464 34.57 -22.73 4.53
N GLU A 465 35.27 -22.82 5.64
CA GLU A 465 35.70 -24.11 6.23
C GLU A 465 34.51 -24.98 6.64
N LEU A 466 33.58 -24.43 7.42
CA LEU A 466 32.36 -25.15 7.84
C LEU A 466 31.45 -25.52 6.64
N ALA A 467 31.38 -24.70 5.61
CA ALA A 467 30.65 -25.02 4.39
C ALA A 467 31.25 -26.24 3.67
N ALA A 468 32.58 -26.28 3.55
CA ALA A 468 33.29 -27.44 2.99
C ALA A 468 33.03 -28.73 3.79
N GLU A 469 33.11 -28.66 5.15
CA GLU A 469 32.82 -29.80 6.05
C GLU A 469 31.38 -30.29 5.92
N ALA A 470 30.41 -29.39 5.60
CA ALA A 470 29.03 -29.72 5.35
C ALA A 470 28.78 -30.34 3.95
N GLY A 471 29.76 -30.33 3.04
CA GLY A 471 29.63 -30.88 1.70
C GLY A 471 29.23 -29.85 0.64
N ILE A 472 29.21 -28.57 0.97
CA ILE A 472 28.96 -27.47 0.00
C ILE A 472 30.07 -27.43 -1.03
N THR A 473 29.73 -27.15 -2.28
CA THR A 473 30.70 -27.14 -3.40
C THR A 473 30.89 -25.77 -4.02
N ALA A 474 29.93 -24.85 -3.85
CA ALA A 474 30.02 -23.49 -4.34
C ALA A 474 29.38 -22.50 -3.37
N ILE A 475 29.97 -21.30 -3.28
CA ILE A 475 29.58 -20.24 -2.35
C ILE A 475 29.32 -18.94 -3.11
N LEU A 476 28.25 -18.21 -2.75
CA LEU A 476 27.99 -16.84 -3.18
C LEU A 476 27.98 -15.90 -1.99
N GLN A 477 28.69 -14.78 -2.13
CA GLN A 477 28.66 -13.67 -1.17
C GLN A 477 28.93 -12.34 -1.91
N PRO A 478 28.59 -11.17 -1.33
CA PRO A 478 28.84 -9.91 -2.02
C PRO A 478 30.30 -9.52 -2.17
N GLY A 479 31.21 -10.01 -1.31
CA GLY A 479 32.57 -9.48 -1.22
C GLY A 479 32.65 -8.15 -0.49
N GLY A 480 33.87 -7.58 -0.43
CA GLY A 480 34.13 -6.27 0.18
C GLY A 480 34.68 -6.34 1.62
N SER A 481 35.01 -7.51 2.13
CA SER A 481 35.74 -7.68 3.40
C SER A 481 37.25 -7.44 3.20
N ILE A 482 37.87 -6.83 4.18
CA ILE A 482 39.35 -6.74 4.24
C ILE A 482 39.97 -8.16 4.22
N ASN A 483 39.26 -9.14 4.73
CA ASN A 483 39.67 -10.53 4.86
C ASN A 483 39.21 -11.43 3.69
N ASP A 484 38.64 -10.89 2.61
CA ASP A 484 38.18 -11.71 1.47
C ASP A 484 39.26 -12.68 0.96
N LYS A 485 40.52 -12.22 0.94
CA LYS A 485 41.66 -13.06 0.52
C LYS A 485 41.81 -14.32 1.37
N LEU A 486 41.49 -14.26 2.66
CA LEU A 486 41.57 -15.42 3.56
C LEU A 486 40.42 -16.40 3.26
N SER A 487 39.22 -15.90 3.02
CA SER A 487 38.07 -16.73 2.64
C SER A 487 38.28 -17.40 1.28
N VAL A 488 38.82 -16.66 0.29
CA VAL A 488 39.17 -17.22 -1.03
C VAL A 488 40.27 -18.28 -0.91
N ALA A 489 41.33 -18.03 -0.12
CA ALA A 489 42.39 -19.01 0.10
C ALA A 489 41.84 -20.29 0.74
N MET A 490 40.96 -20.19 1.74
CA MET A 490 40.30 -21.32 2.37
C MET A 490 39.44 -22.09 1.35
N CYS A 491 38.69 -21.41 0.51
CA CYS A 491 37.91 -22.06 -0.55
C CYS A 491 38.79 -22.81 -1.53
N ASN A 492 39.94 -22.24 -1.94
CA ASN A 492 40.89 -22.90 -2.83
C ASN A 492 41.51 -24.17 -2.16
N GLU A 493 41.89 -24.06 -0.90
CA GLU A 493 42.40 -25.18 -0.11
C GLU A 493 41.40 -26.34 0.01
N LYS A 494 40.12 -26.01 0.24
CA LYS A 494 39.03 -27.00 0.36
C LYS A 494 38.42 -27.42 -0.98
N GLY A 495 38.87 -26.86 -2.10
CA GLY A 495 38.34 -27.18 -3.43
C GLY A 495 36.92 -26.64 -3.70
N LEU A 496 36.50 -25.58 -3.01
CA LEU A 496 35.23 -24.89 -3.21
C LEU A 496 35.34 -23.87 -4.34
N ALA A 497 34.24 -23.66 -5.07
CA ALA A 497 34.08 -22.49 -5.92
C ALA A 497 33.52 -21.33 -5.07
N MET A 498 33.96 -20.09 -5.34
CA MET A 498 33.36 -18.89 -4.74
C MET A 498 33.12 -17.84 -5.82
N VAL A 499 31.93 -17.26 -5.78
CA VAL A 499 31.57 -16.10 -6.60
C VAL A 499 31.21 -14.92 -5.72
N THR A 500 31.47 -13.70 -6.22
CA THR A 500 31.07 -12.45 -5.58
C THR A 500 30.13 -11.65 -6.49
N THR A 501 29.17 -10.94 -5.90
CA THR A 501 28.18 -10.12 -6.60
C THR A 501 28.46 -8.63 -6.51
N GLY A 502 29.21 -8.18 -5.51
CA GLY A 502 29.41 -6.77 -5.21
C GLY A 502 28.20 -6.08 -4.54
N VAL A 503 27.07 -6.77 -4.39
CA VAL A 503 25.84 -6.22 -3.81
C VAL A 503 25.43 -6.99 -2.57
N ARG A 504 25.16 -6.26 -1.49
CA ARG A 504 24.73 -6.77 -0.21
C ARG A 504 23.21 -6.64 -0.04
N HIS A 505 22.55 -7.67 0.48
CA HIS A 505 21.10 -7.73 0.68
C HIS A 505 20.71 -7.83 2.17
N PHE A 506 21.03 -6.82 2.98
CA PHE A 506 20.58 -6.81 4.36
C PHE A 506 19.08 -6.55 4.49
N LYS A 507 18.43 -7.34 5.36
CA LYS A 507 17.01 -7.17 5.72
C LYS A 507 16.86 -7.26 7.26
N HIS A 508 16.53 -6.12 7.88
CA HIS A 508 16.33 -5.98 9.34
C HIS A 508 14.87 -5.94 9.77
#